data_613ec5bbf2791ba4be0b1ef90ab1b0df
#
_entry.id   613ec5bbf2791ba4be0b1ef90ab1b0df
#
_cell.length_a   1.000
_cell.length_b   1.000
_cell.length_c   1.000
_cell.angle_alpha   90.00
_cell.angle_beta   90.00
_cell.angle_gamma   90.00
#
_symmetry.space_group_name_H-M   'P 1'
#
loop_
_entity.id
_entity.type
_entity.pdbx_description
1 polymer ?
#
loop_
_entity_poly.entity_id
_entity_poly.type
_entity_poly.pdbx_seq_one_letter_code
_entity_poly.pdbx_strand_id
1 'polypeptide(L)'
;FIEQGFKDVNVDKIGYTFKNTFKKKPKKVSTNWFVFDIGFAGVNDQTNYSSNETQNFLRPASSLPNRAGNYSLRSTRVSNFNLWFFMQRLSVVKSVLNLKYGLGIESNNYFYKTGITYVDGPEVYTTDKGNIFSKNKLVANYLTVPLMVNINTNPTKGKKGFQISGGLSGGYLIGARQKQKSASGMDKNKTDFNLEQFKLAYVGELGLGPVKLYGSYSMTPLHKYGLNQMPYTVGIRFSN
;
A
#
# COMPACT_ATOMS: atom_id res chain seq x y z
N PHE A 1 -56.65 -45.04 3.37
CA PHE A 1 -56.25 -44.28 4.60
C PHE A 1 -54.91 -43.54 4.48
N ILE A 2 -54.16 -43.71 3.38
CA ILE A 2 -52.86 -43.07 3.17
C ILE A 2 -52.95 -41.86 2.22
N GLU A 3 -54.05 -41.66 1.47
CA GLU A 3 -54.17 -40.56 0.49
C GLU A 3 -54.70 -39.23 1.06
N GLN A 4 -55.20 -39.20 2.28
CA GLN A 4 -55.73 -37.94 2.87
C GLN A 4 -54.71 -37.13 3.67
N GLY A 5 -53.52 -37.67 3.89
CA GLY A 5 -52.48 -36.98 4.70
C GLY A 5 -51.61 -35.94 3.98
N PHE A 6 -51.69 -35.84 2.66
CA PHE A 6 -50.79 -34.97 1.87
C PHE A 6 -51.45 -33.70 1.29
N LYS A 7 -52.78 -33.49 1.50
CA LYS A 7 -53.48 -32.36 0.90
C LYS A 7 -53.28 -31.01 1.61
N ASP A 8 -52.70 -30.99 2.80
CA ASP A 8 -52.54 -29.75 3.59
C ASP A 8 -51.09 -29.29 3.73
N VAL A 9 -50.13 -29.88 3.02
CA VAL A 9 -48.76 -29.40 2.99
C VAL A 9 -48.64 -28.24 2.02
N ASN A 10 -48.73 -27.02 2.52
CA ASN A 10 -48.56 -25.81 1.72
C ASN A 10 -47.08 -25.68 1.28
N VAL A 11 -46.78 -26.23 0.13
CA VAL A 11 -45.44 -26.31 -0.48
C VAL A 11 -44.82 -24.93 -0.62
N ASP A 12 -45.65 -23.89 -0.86
CA ASP A 12 -45.17 -22.51 -0.97
C ASP A 12 -44.71 -21.99 0.39
N LYS A 13 -45.36 -22.36 1.47
CA LYS A 13 -44.96 -21.98 2.83
C LYS A 13 -43.66 -22.67 3.25
N ILE A 14 -43.46 -23.93 2.85
CA ILE A 14 -42.21 -24.68 3.08
C ILE A 14 -41.07 -24.06 2.23
N GLY A 15 -41.33 -23.78 0.95
CA GLY A 15 -40.35 -23.10 0.06
C GLY A 15 -39.96 -21.73 0.58
N TYR A 16 -40.90 -20.96 1.12
CA TYR A 16 -40.64 -19.64 1.74
C TYR A 16 -39.86 -19.77 3.04
N THR A 17 -40.14 -20.77 3.86
CA THR A 17 -39.44 -21.05 5.13
C THR A 17 -37.99 -21.49 4.84
N PHE A 18 -37.77 -22.41 3.88
CA PHE A 18 -36.44 -22.80 3.45
C PHE A 18 -35.64 -21.64 2.87
N LYS A 19 -36.24 -20.81 2.00
CA LYS A 19 -35.57 -19.65 1.41
C LYS A 19 -35.20 -18.58 2.44
N ASN A 20 -35.94 -18.44 3.51
CA ASN A 20 -35.64 -17.49 4.58
C ASN A 20 -34.70 -18.06 5.65
N THR A 21 -34.65 -19.38 5.86
CA THR A 21 -33.74 -20.03 6.80
C THR A 21 -32.28 -19.96 6.31
N PHE A 22 -32.06 -19.88 4.98
CA PHE A 22 -30.73 -19.76 4.38
C PHE A 22 -30.28 -18.33 4.09
N LYS A 23 -31.07 -17.30 4.36
CA LYS A 23 -30.60 -15.92 4.36
C LYS A 23 -29.70 -15.70 5.57
N LYS A 24 -28.39 -15.93 5.38
CA LYS A 24 -27.37 -15.60 6.39
C LYS A 24 -27.54 -14.14 6.79
N LYS A 25 -27.86 -13.91 8.06
CA LYS A 25 -27.87 -12.54 8.63
C LYS A 25 -26.51 -11.89 8.28
N PRO A 26 -26.51 -10.64 7.83
CA PRO A 26 -25.25 -9.96 7.52
C PRO A 26 -24.38 -9.94 8.77
N LYS A 27 -23.17 -10.48 8.65
CA LYS A 27 -22.22 -10.52 9.77
C LYS A 27 -21.82 -9.08 10.11
N LYS A 28 -21.85 -8.73 11.41
CA LYS A 28 -21.35 -7.42 11.87
C LYS A 28 -19.90 -7.20 11.53
N VAL A 29 -19.08 -8.25 11.57
CA VAL A 29 -17.66 -8.23 11.24
C VAL A 29 -17.38 -9.23 10.11
N SER A 30 -16.65 -8.78 9.10
CA SER A 30 -16.12 -9.62 8.01
C SER A 30 -14.62 -9.46 7.95
N THR A 31 -13.88 -10.57 7.96
CA THR A 31 -12.41 -10.58 7.91
C THR A 31 -11.94 -11.24 6.63
N ASN A 32 -11.04 -10.57 5.94
CA ASN A 32 -10.25 -11.13 4.84
C ASN A 32 -8.83 -11.36 5.35
N TRP A 33 -8.37 -12.60 5.28
CA TRP A 33 -7.02 -12.98 5.65
C TRP A 33 -6.12 -12.97 4.42
N PHE A 34 -4.85 -12.58 4.59
CA PHE A 34 -3.83 -12.59 3.55
C PHE A 34 -4.25 -11.89 2.26
N VAL A 35 -4.49 -10.58 2.36
CA VAL A 35 -4.79 -9.73 1.22
C VAL A 35 -3.48 -9.25 0.60
N PHE A 36 -3.38 -9.31 -0.74
CA PHE A 36 -2.17 -8.92 -1.49
C PHE A 36 -2.44 -7.71 -2.36
N ASP A 37 -1.45 -6.82 -2.39
CA ASP A 37 -1.43 -5.69 -3.32
C ASP A 37 -0.19 -5.75 -4.20
N ILE A 38 -0.38 -5.40 -5.46
CA ILE A 38 0.69 -5.21 -6.44
C ILE A 38 0.47 -3.87 -7.13
N GLY A 39 1.53 -3.06 -7.20
CA GLY A 39 1.40 -1.74 -7.80
C GLY A 39 2.73 -1.04 -8.06
N PHE A 40 2.60 0.25 -8.25
CA PHE A 40 3.71 1.16 -8.49
C PHE A 40 3.88 2.08 -7.28
N ALA A 41 5.14 2.30 -6.89
CA ALA A 41 5.53 3.30 -5.91
C ALA A 41 6.33 4.40 -6.61
N GLY A 42 6.02 5.63 -6.28
CA GLY A 42 6.73 6.81 -6.75
C GLY A 42 6.86 7.84 -5.64
N VAL A 43 7.45 8.96 -5.98
CA VAL A 43 7.57 10.11 -5.09
C VAL A 43 7.13 11.37 -5.84
N ASN A 44 6.37 12.22 -5.16
CA ASN A 44 6.13 13.59 -5.57
C ASN A 44 7.22 14.44 -4.92
N ASP A 45 8.13 14.95 -5.73
CA ASP A 45 9.31 15.68 -5.26
C ASP A 45 8.97 17.17 -5.09
N GLN A 46 8.94 17.61 -3.84
CA GLN A 46 8.69 19.00 -3.43
C GLN A 46 9.94 19.63 -2.79
N THR A 47 11.11 19.07 -3.06
CA THR A 47 12.38 19.47 -2.47
C THR A 47 12.81 20.86 -2.96
N ASN A 48 13.20 21.72 -2.03
CA ASN A 48 13.87 22.98 -2.35
C ASN A 48 15.36 22.72 -2.58
N TYR A 49 15.74 22.52 -3.83
CA TYR A 49 17.11 22.24 -4.22
C TYR A 49 18.08 23.44 -4.07
N SER A 50 17.58 24.63 -3.72
CA SER A 50 18.42 25.78 -3.44
C SER A 50 18.82 25.91 -1.97
N SER A 51 18.27 25.05 -1.08
CA SER A 51 18.58 25.09 0.36
C SER A 51 19.91 24.43 0.65
N ASN A 52 20.65 24.97 1.63
CA ASN A 52 21.91 24.40 2.09
C ASN A 52 21.74 22.99 2.64
N GLU A 53 20.65 22.70 3.33
CA GLU A 53 20.32 21.37 3.86
C GLU A 53 20.27 20.35 2.72
N THR A 54 19.52 20.65 1.66
CA THR A 54 19.40 19.75 0.50
C THR A 54 20.73 19.61 -0.23
N GLN A 55 21.49 20.70 -0.41
CA GLN A 55 22.81 20.64 -1.07
C GLN A 55 23.80 19.78 -0.26
N ASN A 56 23.77 19.86 1.06
CA ASN A 56 24.62 19.07 1.93
C ASN A 56 24.22 17.58 1.99
N PHE A 57 23.00 17.23 1.64
CA PHE A 57 22.56 15.84 1.62
C PHE A 57 23.19 15.03 0.47
N LEU A 58 23.44 15.64 -0.68
CA LEU A 58 24.29 15.07 -1.73
C LEU A 58 25.70 15.58 -1.53
N ARG A 59 26.55 14.77 -0.92
CA ARG A 59 27.98 15.10 -0.79
C ARG A 59 28.74 14.58 -2.00
N PRO A 60 29.28 15.43 -2.81
CA PRO A 60 30.05 14.99 -3.94
C PRO A 60 31.48 14.69 -3.53
N ALA A 61 31.95 13.56 -4.00
CA ALA A 61 33.27 13.59 -4.62
C ALA A 61 33.19 14.34 -5.99
N SER A 62 32.01 14.72 -6.47
CA SER A 62 31.76 15.41 -7.73
C SER A 62 31.24 16.83 -7.50
N SER A 63 31.74 17.78 -8.26
CA SER A 63 31.36 19.19 -8.28
C SER A 63 29.94 19.48 -8.81
N LEU A 64 29.07 18.47 -8.87
CA LEU A 64 27.72 18.64 -9.42
C LEU A 64 26.73 18.99 -8.32
N PRO A 65 25.86 20.00 -8.51
CA PRO A 65 24.88 20.39 -7.52
C PRO A 65 23.81 19.31 -7.35
N ASN A 66 23.23 19.24 -6.14
CA ASN A 66 22.06 18.41 -5.88
C ASN A 66 20.84 18.95 -6.64
N ARG A 67 20.14 18.09 -7.35
CA ARG A 67 18.99 18.44 -8.18
C ARG A 67 18.02 17.26 -8.33
N ALA A 68 16.76 17.53 -8.69
CA ALA A 68 15.72 16.52 -8.88
C ALA A 68 16.14 15.36 -9.81
N GLY A 69 16.92 15.67 -10.85
CA GLY A 69 17.41 14.66 -11.80
C GLY A 69 18.23 13.55 -11.16
N ASN A 70 18.95 13.82 -10.04
CA ASN A 70 19.74 12.83 -9.32
C ASN A 70 18.86 11.71 -8.73
N TYR A 71 17.61 12.01 -8.36
CA TYR A 71 16.66 11.09 -7.71
C TYR A 71 15.60 10.55 -8.67
N SER A 72 15.78 10.68 -9.97
CA SER A 72 14.83 10.22 -10.98
C SER A 72 14.54 8.72 -10.87
N LEU A 73 13.26 8.35 -10.84
CA LEU A 73 12.80 6.97 -10.71
C LEU A 73 12.42 6.35 -12.08
N ARG A 74 12.55 5.03 -12.17
CA ARG A 74 12.04 4.21 -13.27
C ARG A 74 10.58 3.85 -12.97
N SER A 75 9.63 4.60 -13.48
CA SER A 75 8.19 4.46 -13.22
C SER A 75 7.53 3.22 -13.85
N THR A 76 8.21 2.55 -14.78
CA THR A 76 7.63 1.41 -15.55
C THR A 76 7.74 0.06 -14.83
N ARG A 77 8.32 0.02 -13.64
CA ARG A 77 8.49 -1.23 -12.90
C ARG A 77 7.49 -1.35 -11.78
N VAL A 78 6.85 -2.52 -11.67
CA VAL A 78 6.09 -2.89 -10.47
C VAL A 78 7.01 -2.78 -9.26
N SER A 79 6.67 -1.93 -8.34
CA SER A 79 7.57 -1.47 -7.28
C SER A 79 6.93 -1.42 -5.89
N ASN A 80 5.60 -1.58 -5.80
CA ASN A 80 4.90 -1.71 -4.54
C ASN A 80 4.31 -3.11 -4.40
N PHE A 81 4.55 -3.74 -3.23
CA PHE A 81 4.01 -5.04 -2.84
C PHE A 81 3.57 -4.93 -1.38
N ASN A 82 2.30 -5.19 -1.11
CA ASN A 82 1.80 -5.21 0.25
C ASN A 82 1.22 -6.57 0.59
N LEU A 83 1.49 -7.02 1.80
CA LEU A 83 0.90 -8.20 2.38
C LEU A 83 0.14 -7.79 3.65
N TRP A 84 -1.17 -7.87 3.60
CA TRP A 84 -2.03 -7.63 4.74
C TRP A 84 -2.31 -8.95 5.44
N PHE A 85 -1.93 -9.08 6.69
CA PHE A 85 -2.20 -10.27 7.49
C PHE A 85 -3.69 -10.45 7.67
N PHE A 86 -4.39 -9.36 7.93
CA PHE A 86 -5.85 -9.31 7.90
C PHE A 86 -6.35 -7.91 7.49
N MET A 87 -7.53 -7.90 6.91
CA MET A 87 -8.33 -6.72 6.66
C MET A 87 -9.74 -6.98 7.17
N GLN A 88 -10.19 -6.22 8.16
CA GLN A 88 -11.52 -6.35 8.75
C GLN A 88 -12.44 -5.22 8.31
N ARG A 89 -13.70 -5.57 8.18
CA ARG A 89 -14.78 -4.65 7.89
C ARG A 89 -15.85 -4.82 8.96
N LEU A 90 -16.07 -3.78 9.75
CA LEU A 90 -17.11 -3.68 10.77
C LEU A 90 -18.30 -2.94 10.18
N SER A 91 -19.47 -3.57 10.13
CA SER A 91 -20.70 -2.95 9.65
C SER A 91 -21.23 -1.96 10.69
N VAL A 92 -21.29 -0.70 10.30
CA VAL A 92 -21.85 0.40 11.13
C VAL A 92 -23.34 0.58 10.81
N VAL A 93 -23.69 0.72 9.52
CA VAL A 93 -25.09 0.92 9.09
C VAL A 93 -25.45 -0.10 8.01
N LYS A 94 -26.28 -1.09 8.35
CA LYS A 94 -26.89 -2.07 7.43
C LYS A 94 -25.94 -2.64 6.36
N SER A 95 -24.65 -2.79 6.68
CA SER A 95 -23.59 -3.22 5.75
C SER A 95 -23.36 -2.29 4.53
N VAL A 96 -24.04 -1.16 4.46
CA VAL A 96 -23.81 -0.09 3.48
C VAL A 96 -22.60 0.73 3.91
N LEU A 97 -22.63 1.24 5.14
CA LEU A 97 -21.52 1.99 5.73
C LEU A 97 -20.74 1.09 6.70
N ASN A 98 -19.47 0.97 6.48
CA ASN A 98 -18.59 0.10 7.26
C ASN A 98 -17.31 0.85 7.65
N LEU A 99 -16.74 0.47 8.79
CA LEU A 99 -15.38 0.81 9.17
C LEU A 99 -14.47 -0.33 8.71
N LYS A 100 -13.40 0.02 8.00
CA LYS A 100 -12.41 -0.94 7.49
C LYS A 100 -11.05 -0.65 8.08
N TYR A 101 -10.41 -1.67 8.64
CA TYR A 101 -9.07 -1.58 9.24
C TYR A 101 -8.31 -2.89 9.02
N GLY A 102 -7.01 -2.86 9.25
CA GLY A 102 -6.17 -4.03 9.05
C GLY A 102 -4.77 -3.86 9.62
N LEU A 103 -3.95 -4.87 9.39
CA LEU A 103 -2.53 -4.86 9.71
C LEU A 103 -1.77 -5.59 8.60
N GLY A 104 -0.67 -5.01 8.14
CA GLY A 104 0.14 -5.63 7.10
C GLY A 104 1.51 -5.01 6.95
N ILE A 105 2.27 -5.58 6.02
CA ILE A 105 3.58 -5.06 5.60
C ILE A 105 3.42 -4.41 4.23
N GLU A 106 3.84 -3.16 4.14
CA GLU A 106 3.94 -2.40 2.91
C GLU A 106 5.40 -2.31 2.48
N SER A 107 5.73 -2.81 1.28
CA SER A 107 7.07 -2.82 0.71
C SER A 107 7.13 -1.93 -0.52
N ASN A 108 7.81 -0.80 -0.40
CA ASN A 108 8.03 0.15 -1.48
C ASN A 108 9.47 0.03 -2.02
N ASN A 109 9.59 -0.10 -3.34
CA ASN A 109 10.87 -0.23 -4.02
C ASN A 109 11.05 0.94 -4.99
N TYR A 110 11.93 1.87 -4.67
CA TYR A 110 12.24 3.04 -5.50
C TYR A 110 13.42 2.71 -6.42
N PHE A 111 13.15 2.51 -7.70
CA PHE A 111 14.17 2.17 -8.71
C PHE A 111 14.75 3.45 -9.31
N TYR A 112 15.99 3.79 -8.97
CA TYR A 112 16.68 4.96 -9.50
C TYR A 112 17.18 4.72 -10.92
N LYS A 113 17.12 5.78 -11.75
CA LYS A 113 17.77 5.82 -13.08
C LYS A 113 19.26 6.11 -12.96
N THR A 114 19.65 6.77 -11.89
CA THR A 114 20.97 7.31 -11.60
C THR A 114 21.79 6.40 -10.69
N GLY A 115 23.04 6.75 -10.49
CA GLY A 115 23.96 6.07 -9.58
C GLY A 115 23.88 6.50 -8.12
N ILE A 116 22.78 7.13 -7.70
CA ILE A 116 22.59 7.57 -6.31
C ILE A 116 22.84 6.42 -5.35
N THR A 117 23.79 6.63 -4.44
CA THR A 117 24.21 5.66 -3.41
C THR A 117 24.12 6.31 -2.05
N TYR A 118 23.40 5.66 -1.13
CA TYR A 118 23.36 6.08 0.26
C TYR A 118 24.64 5.60 0.96
N VAL A 119 25.27 6.52 1.66
CA VAL A 119 26.48 6.26 2.45
C VAL A 119 26.08 6.22 3.91
N ASP A 120 26.45 5.11 4.56
CA ASP A 120 26.23 4.89 5.99
C ASP A 120 27.40 5.48 6.80
N GLY A 121 27.09 6.16 7.90
CA GLY A 121 28.07 6.82 8.76
C GLY A 121 27.38 7.62 9.87
N PRO A 122 28.13 8.45 10.62
CA PRO A 122 27.53 9.32 11.64
C PRO A 122 26.42 10.22 11.07
N GLU A 123 26.57 10.60 9.81
CA GLU A 123 25.56 11.31 9.03
C GLU A 123 25.29 10.54 7.73
N VAL A 124 24.03 10.18 7.52
CA VAL A 124 23.60 9.56 6.25
C VAL A 124 23.54 10.64 5.18
N TYR A 125 24.22 10.42 4.08
CA TYR A 125 24.20 11.27 2.89
C TYR A 125 24.19 10.42 1.62
N THR A 126 24.03 11.06 0.46
CA THR A 126 24.06 10.37 -0.83
C THR A 126 25.26 10.80 -1.66
N THR A 127 25.73 9.89 -2.51
CA THR A 127 26.72 10.18 -3.56
C THR A 127 26.18 9.70 -4.90
N ASP A 128 26.55 10.38 -6.01
CA ASP A 128 26.23 9.90 -7.35
C ASP A 128 27.45 9.23 -7.98
N LYS A 129 27.40 7.92 -8.14
CA LYS A 129 28.44 7.12 -8.77
C LYS A 129 28.30 7.01 -10.29
N GLY A 130 27.40 7.81 -10.89
CA GLY A 130 27.11 7.73 -12.32
C GLY A 130 26.28 6.50 -12.70
N ASN A 131 26.19 6.22 -14.00
CA ASN A 131 25.32 5.16 -14.54
C ASN A 131 25.98 3.77 -14.56
N ILE A 132 26.80 3.43 -13.57
CA ILE A 132 27.51 2.14 -13.48
C ILE A 132 26.59 0.97 -13.06
N PHE A 133 25.37 1.25 -12.61
CA PHE A 133 24.47 0.23 -12.08
C PHE A 133 23.42 -0.18 -13.11
N SER A 134 23.36 -1.46 -13.44
CA SER A 134 22.25 -2.07 -14.17
C SER A 134 20.95 -2.11 -13.33
N LYS A 135 21.08 -2.10 -11.99
CA LYS A 135 19.97 -2.01 -11.03
C LYS A 135 20.41 -1.20 -9.82
N ASN A 136 19.66 -0.14 -9.52
CA ASN A 136 19.81 0.64 -8.30
C ASN A 136 18.41 0.83 -7.68
N LYS A 137 18.20 0.32 -6.47
CA LYS A 137 16.93 0.48 -5.79
C LYS A 137 17.06 0.65 -4.29
N LEU A 138 16.28 1.56 -3.75
CA LEU A 138 15.99 1.69 -2.32
C LEU A 138 14.70 0.94 -2.02
N VAL A 139 14.71 0.12 -0.97
CA VAL A 139 13.55 -0.60 -0.46
C VAL A 139 13.24 -0.06 0.91
N ALA A 140 11.99 0.33 1.14
CA ALA A 140 11.47 0.71 2.44
C ALA A 140 10.28 -0.20 2.80
N ASN A 141 10.34 -0.86 3.95
CA ASN A 141 9.30 -1.73 4.46
C ASN A 141 8.67 -1.13 5.69
N TYR A 142 7.35 -0.98 5.69
CA TYR A 142 6.59 -0.43 6.80
C TYR A 142 5.60 -1.47 7.34
N LEU A 143 5.52 -1.60 8.64
CA LEU A 143 4.37 -2.23 9.30
C LEU A 143 3.24 -1.20 9.30
N THR A 144 2.13 -1.48 8.64
CA THR A 144 1.10 -0.48 8.33
C THR A 144 -0.28 -0.89 8.84
N VAL A 145 -0.98 0.08 9.42
CA VAL A 145 -2.38 -0.02 9.88
C VAL A 145 -3.21 1.00 9.12
N PRO A 146 -4.08 0.60 8.20
CA PRO A 146 -5.07 1.46 7.59
C PRO A 146 -6.33 1.57 8.46
N LEU A 147 -6.99 2.72 8.40
CA LEU A 147 -8.31 2.98 8.96
C LEU A 147 -9.14 3.74 7.94
N MET A 148 -10.18 3.12 7.40
CA MET A 148 -10.97 3.65 6.29
C MET A 148 -12.46 3.55 6.55
N VAL A 149 -13.21 4.49 6.04
CA VAL A 149 -14.66 4.37 5.85
C VAL A 149 -14.90 3.65 4.53
N ASN A 150 -15.73 2.63 4.54
CA ASN A 150 -16.11 1.85 3.36
C ASN A 150 -17.60 1.96 3.09
N ILE A 151 -17.94 2.33 1.87
CA ILE A 151 -19.32 2.37 1.36
C ILE A 151 -19.50 1.21 0.38
N ASN A 152 -20.51 0.37 0.64
CA ASN A 152 -20.89 -0.73 -0.24
C ASN A 152 -22.27 -0.47 -0.83
N THR A 153 -22.34 -0.30 -2.15
CA THR A 153 -23.59 0.05 -2.85
C THR A 153 -24.59 -1.10 -2.92
N ASN A 154 -24.13 -2.34 -2.74
CA ASN A 154 -25.01 -3.51 -2.81
C ASN A 154 -24.67 -4.58 -1.75
N PRO A 155 -25.03 -4.33 -0.48
CA PRO A 155 -24.71 -5.22 0.63
C PRO A 155 -25.39 -6.59 0.56
N THR A 156 -26.52 -6.70 -0.16
CA THR A 156 -27.30 -7.95 -0.27
C THR A 156 -26.74 -8.92 -1.31
N LYS A 157 -26.03 -8.44 -2.32
CA LYS A 157 -25.38 -9.26 -3.35
C LYS A 157 -23.95 -9.71 -2.98
N GLY A 158 -23.56 -9.53 -1.71
CA GLY A 158 -22.26 -9.97 -1.22
C GLY A 158 -21.08 -9.30 -1.93
N LYS A 159 -20.23 -10.10 -2.56
CA LYS A 159 -19.00 -9.63 -3.21
C LYS A 159 -19.20 -8.91 -4.56
N LYS A 160 -20.42 -8.84 -5.10
CA LYS A 160 -20.73 -8.27 -6.41
C LYS A 160 -21.09 -6.77 -6.39
N GLY A 161 -21.11 -6.14 -5.21
CA GLY A 161 -21.39 -4.71 -5.09
C GLY A 161 -20.15 -3.86 -5.38
N PHE A 162 -20.37 -2.66 -5.93
CA PHE A 162 -19.34 -1.64 -6.01
C PHE A 162 -19.01 -1.12 -4.61
N GLN A 163 -17.73 -0.96 -4.32
CA GLN A 163 -17.23 -0.53 -3.01
C GLN A 163 -16.27 0.63 -3.18
N ILE A 164 -16.44 1.65 -2.35
CA ILE A 164 -15.51 2.77 -2.23
C ILE A 164 -15.03 2.78 -0.79
N SER A 165 -13.71 2.92 -0.59
CA SER A 165 -13.14 3.14 0.73
C SER A 165 -12.19 4.33 0.69
N GLY A 166 -12.16 5.10 1.75
CA GLY A 166 -11.21 6.20 1.92
C GLY A 166 -10.90 6.43 3.39
N GLY A 167 -9.70 6.87 3.69
CA GLY A 167 -9.25 7.11 5.05
C GLY A 167 -7.76 7.38 5.16
N LEU A 168 -7.19 7.00 6.31
CA LEU A 168 -5.80 7.21 6.65
C LEU A 168 -5.10 5.87 6.91
N SER A 169 -3.78 5.85 6.77
CA SER A 169 -2.93 4.76 7.24
C SER A 169 -1.72 5.30 7.99
N GLY A 170 -1.39 4.64 9.11
CA GLY A 170 -0.16 4.85 9.85
C GLY A 170 0.80 3.69 9.59
N GLY A 171 2.07 3.99 9.34
CA GLY A 171 3.12 2.99 9.10
C GLY A 171 4.34 3.25 9.97
N TYR A 172 4.99 2.19 10.43
CA TYR A 172 6.27 2.23 11.13
C TYR A 172 7.33 1.51 10.30
N LEU A 173 8.47 2.16 10.07
CA LEU A 173 9.59 1.59 9.29
C LEU A 173 10.20 0.40 10.04
N ILE A 174 10.08 -0.79 9.49
CA ILE A 174 10.63 -2.03 10.05
C ILE A 174 11.92 -2.47 9.37
N GLY A 175 12.31 -1.81 8.29
CA GLY A 175 13.60 -2.05 7.65
C GLY A 175 13.72 -1.39 6.29
N ALA A 176 14.93 -0.98 5.98
CA ALA A 176 15.29 -0.46 4.67
C ALA A 176 16.56 -1.11 4.14
N ARG A 177 16.72 -1.08 2.81
CA ARG A 177 17.94 -1.56 2.14
C ARG A 177 18.11 -0.90 0.79
N GLN A 178 19.35 -0.58 0.45
CA GLN A 178 19.73 -0.29 -0.91
C GLN A 178 20.30 -1.54 -1.57
N LYS A 179 19.91 -1.80 -2.82
CA LYS A 179 20.39 -2.92 -3.62
C LYS A 179 20.87 -2.39 -4.95
N GLN A 180 22.18 -2.58 -5.22
CA GLN A 180 22.84 -2.13 -6.42
C GLN A 180 23.46 -3.33 -7.14
N LYS A 181 23.36 -3.35 -8.48
CA LYS A 181 24.02 -4.35 -9.32
C LYS A 181 24.88 -3.64 -10.37
N SER A 182 26.18 -3.91 -10.33
CA SER A 182 27.17 -3.45 -11.30
C SER A 182 27.73 -4.63 -12.09
N ALA A 183 28.67 -4.38 -12.96
CA ALA A 183 29.43 -5.43 -13.68
C ALA A 183 30.21 -6.33 -12.71
N SER A 184 30.74 -5.75 -11.61
CA SER A 184 31.51 -6.46 -10.58
C SER A 184 30.67 -7.29 -9.59
N GLY A 185 29.33 -7.21 -9.64
CA GLY A 185 28.47 -8.00 -8.76
C GLY A 185 27.29 -7.23 -8.18
N MET A 186 26.75 -7.78 -7.08
CA MET A 186 25.57 -7.24 -6.39
C MET A 186 25.95 -6.80 -4.99
N ASP A 187 25.74 -5.52 -4.70
CA ASP A 187 25.89 -4.94 -3.37
C ASP A 187 24.53 -4.74 -2.70
N LYS A 188 24.48 -4.96 -1.37
CA LYS A 188 23.30 -4.80 -0.54
C LYS A 188 23.71 -4.14 0.76
N ASN A 189 23.34 -2.87 0.90
CA ASN A 189 23.49 -2.15 2.15
C ASN A 189 22.15 -2.11 2.89
N LYS A 190 22.17 -2.32 4.22
CA LYS A 190 20.99 -2.33 5.10
C LYS A 190 21.23 -1.35 6.23
N THR A 191 20.46 -0.28 6.23
CA THR A 191 20.43 0.73 7.28
C THR A 191 19.12 1.49 7.16
N ASP A 192 18.84 2.45 8.02
CA ASP A 192 17.63 3.27 7.93
C ASP A 192 17.69 4.33 6.82
N PHE A 193 18.89 4.64 6.29
CA PHE A 193 19.14 5.62 5.22
C PHE A 193 18.50 6.98 5.47
N ASN A 194 18.34 7.37 6.72
CA ASN A 194 17.66 8.60 7.09
C ASN A 194 16.20 8.67 6.59
N LEU A 195 15.56 7.51 6.44
CA LEU A 195 14.14 7.45 6.09
C LEU A 195 13.28 7.82 7.30
N GLU A 196 12.11 8.39 7.00
CA GLU A 196 11.14 8.71 8.03
C GLU A 196 10.61 7.44 8.70
N GLN A 197 10.69 7.39 10.04
CA GLN A 197 10.28 6.22 10.82
C GLN A 197 8.76 6.04 10.83
N PHE A 198 8.02 7.16 10.93
CA PHE A 198 6.57 7.15 10.98
C PHE A 198 6.00 7.72 9.69
N LYS A 199 5.28 6.89 8.96
CA LYS A 199 4.56 7.28 7.75
C LYS A 199 3.09 7.50 8.08
N LEU A 200 2.54 8.65 7.71
CA LEU A 200 1.11 8.92 7.69
C LEU A 200 0.68 9.16 6.25
N ALA A 201 -0.37 8.48 5.78
CA ALA A 201 -0.80 8.61 4.39
C ALA A 201 -2.33 8.60 4.26
N TYR A 202 -2.85 9.33 3.28
CA TYR A 202 -4.19 9.12 2.75
C TYR A 202 -4.22 7.79 1.99
N VAL A 203 -5.32 7.04 2.15
CA VAL A 203 -5.53 5.79 1.42
C VAL A 203 -6.92 5.74 0.83
N GLY A 204 -7.02 5.17 -0.37
CA GLY A 204 -8.29 4.99 -1.07
C GLY A 204 -8.37 3.66 -1.79
N GLU A 205 -9.59 3.14 -1.94
CA GLU A 205 -9.88 1.92 -2.70
C GLU A 205 -11.17 2.07 -3.48
N LEU A 206 -11.16 1.55 -4.71
CA LEU A 206 -12.33 1.35 -5.55
C LEU A 206 -12.42 -0.12 -5.91
N GLY A 207 -13.53 -0.78 -5.62
CA GLY A 207 -13.62 -2.23 -5.77
C GLY A 207 -14.88 -2.75 -6.43
N LEU A 208 -14.68 -3.79 -7.25
CA LEU A 208 -15.71 -4.64 -7.80
C LEU A 208 -15.37 -6.09 -7.47
N GLY A 209 -16.07 -6.67 -6.49
CA GLY A 209 -15.80 -8.05 -6.07
C GLY A 209 -14.43 -8.23 -5.39
N PRO A 210 -13.65 -9.26 -5.81
CA PRO A 210 -12.38 -9.60 -5.17
C PRO A 210 -11.21 -8.70 -5.61
N VAL A 211 -11.36 -7.95 -6.70
CA VAL A 211 -10.33 -7.08 -7.25
C VAL A 211 -10.67 -5.64 -6.94
N LYS A 212 -9.69 -4.88 -6.44
CA LYS A 212 -9.83 -3.47 -6.11
C LYS A 212 -8.65 -2.69 -6.65
N LEU A 213 -8.93 -1.51 -7.16
CA LEU A 213 -7.93 -0.48 -7.38
C LEU A 213 -7.64 0.16 -6.01
N TYR A 214 -6.38 0.36 -5.66
CA TYR A 214 -6.00 1.08 -4.46
C TYR A 214 -4.98 2.16 -4.77
N GLY A 215 -4.91 3.17 -3.90
CA GLY A 215 -3.91 4.20 -3.93
C GLY A 215 -3.62 4.74 -2.54
N SER A 216 -2.40 5.25 -2.36
CA SER A 216 -2.01 6.00 -1.18
C SER A 216 -1.17 7.21 -1.55
N TYR A 217 -1.25 8.26 -0.72
CA TYR A 217 -0.41 9.44 -0.82
C TYR A 217 0.08 9.81 0.57
N SER A 218 1.40 9.83 0.75
CA SER A 218 2.00 10.12 2.05
C SER A 218 1.86 11.61 2.40
N MET A 219 1.55 11.87 3.66
CA MET A 219 1.56 13.20 4.26
C MET A 219 2.93 13.51 4.89
N THR A 220 3.76 12.49 5.11
CA THR A 220 5.12 12.60 5.60
C THR A 220 6.11 12.36 4.47
N PRO A 221 7.25 13.06 4.43
CA PRO A 221 8.27 12.84 3.40
C PRO A 221 8.91 11.45 3.55
N LEU A 222 9.63 11.01 2.53
CA LEU A 222 10.35 9.74 2.56
C LEU A 222 11.59 9.80 3.47
N HIS A 223 12.23 10.98 3.54
CA HIS A 223 13.44 11.23 4.30
C HIS A 223 13.19 12.20 5.46
N LYS A 224 13.89 12.01 6.58
CA LYS A 224 13.79 12.89 7.77
C LYS A 224 14.29 14.31 7.49
N TYR A 225 15.31 14.44 6.64
CA TYR A 225 15.91 15.72 6.23
C TYR A 225 16.50 15.63 4.83
N GLY A 226 16.88 16.76 4.26
CA GLY A 226 17.59 16.87 2.99
C GLY A 226 16.69 16.80 1.76
N LEU A 227 15.68 15.94 1.74
CA LEU A 227 14.78 15.76 0.61
C LEU A 227 13.31 15.76 1.06
N ASN A 228 12.50 16.62 0.45
CA ASN A 228 11.06 16.66 0.67
C ASN A 228 10.32 15.89 -0.43
N GLN A 229 10.43 14.57 -0.39
CA GLN A 229 9.85 13.66 -1.37
C GLN A 229 8.64 12.94 -0.76
N MET A 230 7.42 13.25 -1.24
CA MET A 230 6.18 12.64 -0.75
C MET A 230 5.89 11.32 -1.48
N PRO A 231 5.97 10.16 -0.81
CA PRO A 231 5.66 8.87 -1.41
C PRO A 231 4.20 8.74 -1.83
N TYR A 232 3.98 8.09 -2.97
CA TYR A 232 2.65 7.65 -3.38
C TYR A 232 2.69 6.23 -3.94
N THR A 233 1.56 5.54 -3.87
CA THR A 233 1.39 4.23 -4.48
C THR A 233 0.06 4.15 -5.22
N VAL A 234 0.03 3.35 -6.27
CA VAL A 234 -1.19 2.99 -7.00
C VAL A 234 -1.07 1.56 -7.51
N GLY A 235 -2.14 0.79 -7.40
CA GLY A 235 -2.08 -0.61 -7.81
C GLY A 235 -3.40 -1.36 -7.66
N ILE A 236 -3.30 -2.67 -7.72
CA ILE A 236 -4.41 -3.60 -7.64
C ILE A 236 -4.29 -4.40 -6.35
N ARG A 237 -5.40 -4.49 -5.63
CA ARG A 237 -5.57 -5.27 -4.41
C ARG A 237 -6.41 -6.50 -4.71
N PHE A 238 -5.92 -7.66 -4.28
CA PHE A 238 -6.63 -8.94 -4.33
C PHE A 238 -7.12 -9.28 -2.93
N SER A 239 -8.44 -9.31 -2.74
CA SER A 239 -9.07 -9.63 -1.47
C SER A 239 -10.28 -10.51 -1.67
N ASN A 240 -10.41 -11.52 -0.86
CA ASN A 240 -11.53 -12.47 -0.95
C ASN A 240 -12.81 -11.95 -0.26
#